data_54788349db9644448a70024b5bfccb8b
#
_entry.id   54788349db9644448a70024b5bfccb8b
#
_cell.length_a   1.000
_cell.length_b   1.000
_cell.length_c   1.000
_cell.angle_alpha   90.00
_cell.angle_beta   90.00
_cell.angle_gamma   90.00
#
_symmetry.space_group_name_H-M   'P 1'
#
loop_
_entity.id
_entity.type
_entity.pdbx_description
1 polymer ?
#
loop_
_entity_poly.entity_id
_entity_poly.type
_entity_poly.pdbx_seq_one_letter_code
_entity_poly.pdbx_strand_id
1 'polypeptide(L)' 'MNARDWLAAYAEKLGTAPPSNEEFKAILDLAAEAAHASERVAARAACWVAARAGVDLDEAVRVARELGDSGA' A
#
# COMPACT_ATOMS: atom_id res chain seq x y z
N MET A 1 9.18 14.78 12.62
CA MET A 1 9.24 14.47 11.18
C MET A 1 7.91 13.85 10.77
N ASN A 2 7.26 14.38 9.73
CA ASN A 2 6.01 13.77 9.26
C ASN A 2 6.29 12.51 8.45
N ALA A 3 5.22 11.77 8.11
CA ALA A 3 5.38 10.48 7.42
C ALA A 3 6.07 10.62 6.07
N ARG A 4 5.73 11.67 5.30
CA ARG A 4 6.32 11.86 3.99
C ARG A 4 7.82 12.13 4.08
N ASP A 5 8.22 12.96 5.01
CA ASP A 5 9.64 13.29 5.21
C ASP A 5 10.42 12.08 5.68
N TRP A 6 9.83 11.31 6.57
CA TRP A 6 10.47 10.08 7.05
C TRP A 6 10.64 9.06 5.92
N LEU A 7 9.61 8.89 5.10
CA LEU A 7 9.66 7.95 3.98
C LEU A 7 10.69 8.37 2.94
N ALA A 8 10.81 9.68 2.69
CA ALA A 8 11.83 10.17 1.76
C ALA A 8 13.23 9.85 2.26
N ALA A 9 13.48 10.06 3.55
CA ALA A 9 14.78 9.76 4.14
C ALA A 9 15.07 8.27 4.12
N TYR A 10 14.06 7.47 4.42
CA TYR A 10 14.19 6.01 4.41
C TYR A 10 14.48 5.48 3.01
N ALA A 11 13.73 5.99 2.01
CA ALA A 11 13.94 5.60 0.62
C ALA A 11 15.35 5.94 0.14
N GLU A 12 15.84 7.12 0.53
CA GLU A 12 17.20 7.54 0.19
C GLU A 12 18.24 6.57 0.74
N LYS A 13 18.08 6.16 1.99
CA LYS A 13 19.00 5.19 2.60
C LYS A 13 18.97 3.85 1.91
N LEU A 14 17.82 3.45 1.38
CA LEU A 14 17.69 2.19 0.65
C LEU A 14 18.06 2.31 -0.83
N GLY A 15 18.37 3.51 -1.29
CA GLY A 15 18.79 3.73 -2.67
C GLY A 15 17.65 3.74 -3.67
N THR A 16 16.45 4.14 -3.25
CA THR A 16 15.29 4.20 -4.14
C THR A 16 14.56 5.52 -3.95
N ALA A 17 13.65 5.81 -4.87
CA ALA A 17 12.84 7.02 -4.79
C ALA A 17 11.67 6.81 -3.83
N PRO A 18 11.24 7.87 -3.11
CA PRO A 18 10.02 7.79 -2.31
C PRO A 18 8.79 7.74 -3.22
N PRO A 19 7.63 7.32 -2.69
CA PRO A 19 6.42 7.31 -3.51
C PRO A 19 6.00 8.74 -3.90
N SER A 20 5.46 8.86 -5.11
CA SER A 20 4.85 10.11 -5.55
C SER A 20 3.58 10.36 -4.74
N ASN A 21 2.99 11.56 -4.89
CA ASN A 21 1.73 11.87 -4.21
C ASN A 21 0.62 10.90 -4.61
N GLU A 22 0.56 10.55 -5.88
CA GLU A 22 -0.45 9.61 -6.38
C GLU A 22 -0.20 8.21 -5.86
N GLU A 23 1.05 7.79 -5.85
CA GLU A 23 1.42 6.48 -5.30
C GLU A 23 1.13 6.40 -3.81
N PHE A 24 1.44 7.46 -3.08
CA PHE A 24 1.19 7.50 -1.64
C PHE A 24 -0.30 7.34 -1.35
N LYS A 25 -1.14 8.05 -2.11
CA LYS A 25 -2.58 7.94 -1.95
C LYS A 25 -3.07 6.52 -2.25
N ALA A 26 -2.58 5.92 -3.32
CA ALA A 26 -2.97 4.55 -3.69
C ALA A 26 -2.53 3.53 -2.64
N ILE A 27 -1.35 3.72 -2.05
CA ILE A 27 -0.88 2.86 -0.97
C ILE A 27 -1.82 2.95 0.24
N LEU A 28 -2.23 4.16 0.60
CA LEU A 28 -3.16 4.34 1.72
C LEU A 28 -4.53 3.73 1.41
N ASP A 29 -4.99 3.81 0.17
CA ASP A 29 -6.25 3.19 -0.25
C ASP A 29 -6.15 1.66 -0.13
N LEU A 30 -5.04 1.08 -0.56
CA LEU A 30 -4.82 -0.36 -0.42
C LEU A 30 -4.81 -0.78 1.05
N ALA A 31 -4.11 -0.01 1.88
CA ALA A 31 -4.03 -0.31 3.31
C ALA A 31 -5.41 -0.25 3.96
N ALA A 32 -6.24 0.73 3.57
CA ALA A 32 -7.59 0.86 4.11
C ALA A 32 -8.47 -0.32 3.70
N GLU A 33 -8.39 -0.76 2.44
CA GLU A 33 -9.17 -1.91 1.98
C GLU A 33 -8.78 -3.17 2.75
N ALA A 34 -7.49 -3.39 2.94
CA ALA A 34 -7.02 -4.57 3.68
C ALA A 34 -7.45 -4.53 5.14
N ALA A 35 -7.37 -3.36 5.78
CA ALA A 35 -7.77 -3.20 7.17
C ALA A 35 -9.26 -3.43 7.36
N HIS A 36 -10.08 -2.95 6.42
CA HIS A 36 -11.54 -3.12 6.50
C HIS A 36 -11.96 -4.56 6.21
N ALA A 37 -11.29 -5.22 5.26
CA ALA A 37 -11.63 -6.59 4.89
C ALA A 37 -11.15 -7.61 5.94
N SER A 38 -10.11 -7.30 6.68
CA SER A 38 -9.53 -8.22 7.63
C SER A 38 -9.18 -7.47 8.92
N GLU A 39 -7.91 -7.17 9.14
CA GLU A 39 -7.50 -6.46 10.35
C GLU A 39 -6.29 -5.58 10.06
N ARG A 40 -5.91 -4.76 11.03
CA ARG A 40 -4.86 -3.75 10.84
C ARG A 40 -3.54 -4.33 10.37
N VAL A 41 -3.19 -5.51 10.84
CA VAL A 41 -1.95 -6.18 10.44
C VAL A 41 -1.95 -6.46 8.93
N ALA A 42 -3.11 -6.77 8.37
CA ALA A 42 -3.24 -7.02 6.93
C ALA A 42 -2.90 -5.78 6.11
N ALA A 43 -3.20 -4.58 6.64
CA ALA A 43 -2.88 -3.34 5.93
C ALA A 43 -1.38 -3.22 5.66
N ARG A 44 -0.56 -3.57 6.64
CA ARG A 44 0.90 -3.51 6.49
C ARG A 44 1.41 -4.57 5.53
N ALA A 45 0.95 -5.79 5.71
CA ALA A 45 1.41 -6.92 4.90
C ALA A 45 0.93 -6.83 3.45
N ALA A 46 -0.24 -6.27 3.20
CA ALA A 46 -0.78 -6.13 1.86
C ALA A 46 0.13 -5.30 0.97
N CYS A 47 0.71 -4.24 1.50
CA CYS A 47 1.62 -3.41 0.73
C CYS A 47 2.85 -4.19 0.28
N TRP A 48 3.38 -5.04 1.15
CA TRP A 48 4.51 -5.89 0.79
C TRP A 48 4.12 -6.92 -0.29
N VAL A 49 2.96 -7.53 -0.14
CA VAL A 49 2.47 -8.54 -1.10
C VAL A 49 2.28 -7.90 -2.47
N ALA A 50 1.67 -6.71 -2.53
CA ALA A 50 1.46 -6.00 -3.78
C ALA A 50 2.78 -5.66 -4.46
N ALA A 51 3.75 -5.18 -3.69
CA ALA A 51 5.07 -4.85 -4.21
C ALA A 51 5.78 -6.11 -4.74
N ARG A 52 5.67 -7.20 -4.01
CA ARG A 52 6.28 -8.48 -4.39
C ARG A 52 5.67 -9.02 -5.67
N ALA A 53 4.36 -8.84 -5.85
CA ALA A 53 3.66 -9.30 -7.04
C ALA A 53 4.02 -8.49 -8.28
N GLY A 54 4.53 -7.28 -8.11
CA GLY A 54 4.93 -6.44 -9.23
C GLY A 54 3.77 -5.81 -9.98
N VAL A 55 2.56 -5.82 -9.39
CA VAL A 55 1.41 -5.15 -10.01
C VAL A 55 1.42 -3.67 -9.65
N ASP A 56 0.81 -2.84 -10.49
CA ASP A 56 0.71 -1.43 -10.13
C ASP A 56 -0.31 -1.25 -9.00
N LEU A 57 -0.24 -0.10 -8.34
CA LEU A 57 -1.05 0.15 -7.15
C LEU A 57 -2.54 0.20 -7.44
N ASP A 58 -2.94 0.73 -8.60
CA ASP A 58 -4.36 0.77 -8.97
C ASP A 58 -4.92 -0.64 -9.11
N GLU A 59 -4.15 -1.54 -9.71
CA GLU A 59 -4.53 -2.94 -9.83
C GLU A 59 -4.60 -3.60 -8.46
N ALA A 60 -3.63 -3.33 -7.59
CA ALA A 60 -3.62 -3.88 -6.24
C ALA A 60 -4.87 -3.46 -5.46
N VAL A 61 -5.27 -2.19 -5.57
CA VAL A 61 -6.48 -1.69 -4.91
C VAL A 61 -7.72 -2.37 -5.48
N ARG A 62 -7.79 -2.50 -6.80
CA ARG A 62 -8.93 -3.15 -7.46
C ARG A 62 -9.12 -4.58 -6.96
N VAL A 63 -8.04 -5.35 -6.93
CA VAL A 63 -8.10 -6.75 -6.46
C VAL A 63 -8.50 -6.82 -4.99
N ALA A 64 -7.99 -5.90 -4.17
CA ALA A 64 -8.34 -5.86 -2.75
C ALA A 64 -9.84 -5.60 -2.55
N ARG A 65 -10.41 -4.70 -3.37
CA ARG A 65 -11.84 -4.43 -3.31
C ARG A 65 -12.67 -5.63 -3.75
N GLU A 66 -12.23 -6.32 -4.78
CA GLU A 66 -12.92 -7.55 -5.22
C GLU A 66 -12.97 -8.58 -4.12
N LEU A 67 -11.88 -8.77 -3.42
CA LEU A 67 -11.81 -9.75 -2.34
C LEU A 67 -12.73 -9.37 -1.18
N GLY A 68 -12.78 -8.09 -0.83
CA GLY A 68 -13.69 -7.59 0.19
C GLY A 68 -15.15 -7.78 -0.19
N ASP A 69 -15.48 -7.47 -1.45
CA ASP A 69 -16.84 -7.55 -1.96
C ASP A 69 -17.34 -9.01 -2.07
N SER A 70 -16.44 -9.97 -2.19
CA SER A 70 -16.82 -11.38 -2.31
C SER A 70 -17.32 -11.97 -0.98
N GLY A 71 -17.30 -11.20 0.06
CA GLY A 71 -17.78 -11.64 1.37
C GLY A 71 -16.82 -12.55 2.11
N ALA A 72 -15.62 -12.56 1.66
CA ALA A 72 -14.58 -13.38 2.30
C ALA A 72 -14.27 -12.86 3.70
#